data_57393b2f3c5dd14482879849e3acacc0
#
_entry.id   57393b2f3c5dd14482879849e3acacc0
#
_cell.length_a   1.000
_cell.length_b   1.000
_cell.length_c   1.000
_cell.angle_alpha   90.00
_cell.angle_beta   90.00
_cell.angle_gamma   90.00
#
_symmetry.space_group_name_H-M   'P 1'
#
loop_
_entity.id
_entity.type
_entity.pdbx_description
1 polymer ?
#
loop_
_entity_poly.entity_id
_entity_poly.type
_entity_poly.pdbx_seq_one_letter_code
_entity_poly.pdbx_strand_id
1 'polypeptide(L)'
;VDGVCGNYVGAVASGGKLIEYRVEKKNITVPIGSVFKGKVENVLCGMQAAFVNVGLPRNGYLAADDMLMDKAEIEGKIEIPSVLDLKEGDEIMVQAVKDPAGNKGVRLTRYLSFAGRYVVFLPSFSFVGVSRKITDEKTREKLQKIAEKFRPKGRGIIIRTAGETAKKSEIKHEIEYLKKQYDEIEENFKTAKSATCV
;
A
#
# COMPACT_ATOMS: atom_id res chain seq x y z
N VAL A 1 -14.92 -5.73 19.24
CA VAL A 1 -14.02 -6.77 18.70
C VAL A 1 -13.92 -7.85 19.75
N ASP A 2 -14.13 -9.09 19.39
CA ASP A 2 -14.06 -10.25 20.28
C ASP A 2 -13.25 -11.38 19.63
N GLY A 3 -12.67 -12.26 20.45
CA GLY A 3 -11.90 -13.42 19.99
C GLY A 3 -12.73 -14.69 20.08
N VAL A 4 -13.24 -15.19 18.96
CA VAL A 4 -14.05 -16.41 18.91
C VAL A 4 -13.30 -17.50 18.14
N CYS A 5 -13.15 -18.67 18.77
CA CYS A 5 -12.51 -19.86 18.14
C CYS A 5 -11.13 -19.56 17.50
N GLY A 6 -10.29 -18.74 18.16
CA GLY A 6 -8.96 -18.40 17.63
C GLY A 6 -8.95 -17.39 16.49
N ASN A 7 -10.05 -16.70 16.23
CA ASN A 7 -10.14 -15.61 15.26
C ASN A 7 -10.52 -14.30 15.96
N TYR A 8 -10.13 -13.16 15.36
CA TYR A 8 -10.67 -11.86 15.75
C TYR A 8 -11.95 -11.59 14.97
N VAL A 9 -13.01 -11.19 15.67
CA VAL A 9 -14.28 -10.81 15.05
C VAL A 9 -14.57 -9.36 15.38
N GLY A 10 -14.71 -8.53 14.35
CA GLY A 10 -15.16 -7.15 14.47
C GLY A 10 -16.57 -7.02 13.91
N ALA A 11 -17.48 -6.35 14.61
CA ALA A 11 -18.84 -6.12 14.16
C ALA A 11 -19.21 -4.64 14.32
N VAL A 12 -19.90 -4.10 13.32
CA VAL A 12 -20.53 -2.78 13.37
C VAL A 12 -22.02 -2.95 13.40
N ALA A 13 -22.67 -2.39 14.42
CA ALA A 13 -24.13 -2.42 14.56
C ALA A 13 -24.69 -0.99 14.68
N SER A 14 -25.89 -0.76 14.13
CA SER A 14 -26.64 0.48 14.28
C SER A 14 -28.13 0.16 14.47
N GLY A 15 -28.76 0.80 15.44
CA GLY A 15 -30.17 0.56 15.77
C GLY A 15 -30.50 -0.89 16.11
N GLY A 16 -29.57 -1.64 16.74
CA GLY A 16 -29.75 -3.06 17.08
C GLY A 16 -29.60 -4.02 15.89
N LYS A 17 -29.27 -3.55 14.71
CA LYS A 17 -29.03 -4.37 13.52
C LYS A 17 -27.53 -4.43 13.20
N LEU A 18 -27.05 -5.65 12.90
CA LEU A 18 -25.69 -5.86 12.40
C LEU A 18 -25.59 -5.29 10.97
N ILE A 19 -24.66 -4.35 10.76
CA ILE A 19 -24.43 -3.71 9.45
C ILE A 19 -23.27 -4.39 8.73
N GLU A 20 -22.19 -4.67 9.46
CA GLU A 20 -20.99 -5.28 8.91
C GLU A 20 -20.35 -6.15 9.98
N TYR A 21 -19.79 -7.29 9.57
CA TYR A 21 -18.87 -8.03 10.41
C TYR A 21 -17.65 -8.47 9.61
N ARG A 22 -16.52 -8.58 10.29
CA ARG A 22 -15.28 -9.10 9.72
C ARG A 22 -14.69 -10.13 10.66
N VAL A 23 -14.15 -11.18 10.08
CA VAL A 23 -13.44 -12.23 10.79
C VAL A 23 -12.01 -12.26 10.29
N GLU A 24 -11.05 -12.09 11.19
CA GLU A 24 -9.63 -12.21 10.89
C GLU A 24 -9.03 -13.38 11.66
N LYS A 25 -8.24 -14.19 10.97
CA LYS A 25 -7.56 -15.31 11.61
C LYS A 25 -6.46 -14.79 12.53
N LYS A 26 -6.41 -15.28 13.76
CA LYS A 26 -5.39 -14.92 14.76
C LYS A 26 -3.95 -15.23 14.33
N ASN A 27 -3.77 -16.11 13.34
CA ASN A 27 -2.47 -16.56 12.83
C ASN A 27 -2.07 -15.88 11.52
N ILE A 28 -2.57 -14.67 11.20
CA ILE A 28 -2.04 -13.89 10.10
C ILE A 28 -0.65 -13.43 10.51
N THR A 29 0.37 -14.05 9.94
CA THR A 29 1.77 -13.78 10.25
C THR A 29 2.19 -12.39 9.78
N VAL A 30 1.53 -11.86 8.75
CA VAL A 30 1.80 -10.52 8.17
C VAL A 30 0.53 -9.96 7.54
N PRO A 31 -0.05 -8.88 8.04
CA PRO A 31 -1.15 -8.21 7.35
C PRO A 31 -0.69 -7.66 6.00
N ILE A 32 -1.47 -7.88 4.95
CA ILE A 32 -1.26 -7.24 3.65
C ILE A 32 -1.29 -5.72 3.86
N GLY A 33 -0.35 -5.01 3.24
CA GLY A 33 -0.17 -3.57 3.43
C GLY A 33 0.88 -3.20 4.49
N SER A 34 1.35 -4.15 5.32
CA SER A 34 2.44 -3.88 6.26
C SER A 34 3.70 -3.42 5.53
N VAL A 35 4.36 -2.40 6.07
CA VAL A 35 5.59 -1.84 5.54
C VAL A 35 6.77 -2.29 6.40
N PHE A 36 7.87 -2.65 5.76
CA PHE A 36 9.07 -3.16 6.42
C PHE A 36 10.31 -2.38 5.99
N LYS A 37 11.24 -2.24 6.91
CA LYS A 37 12.64 -1.99 6.61
C LYS A 37 13.29 -3.33 6.31
N GLY A 38 13.31 -3.71 5.03
CA GLY A 38 13.88 -4.97 4.58
C GLY A 38 15.37 -4.85 4.28
N LYS A 39 16.12 -5.94 4.51
CA LYS A 39 17.51 -6.07 4.09
C LYS A 39 17.58 -7.04 2.91
N VAL A 40 18.20 -6.62 1.82
CA VAL A 40 18.41 -7.46 0.64
C VAL A 40 19.41 -8.58 0.99
N GLU A 41 19.00 -9.82 0.85
CA GLU A 41 19.85 -11.00 1.12
C GLU A 41 20.44 -11.58 -0.18
N ASN A 42 19.69 -11.51 -1.29
CA ASN A 42 20.17 -12.02 -2.56
C ASN A 42 19.41 -11.36 -3.73
N VAL A 43 20.11 -11.10 -4.83
CA VAL A 43 19.54 -10.59 -6.08
C VAL A 43 19.72 -11.63 -7.18
N LEU A 44 18.61 -12.06 -7.78
CA LEU A 44 18.56 -13.08 -8.82
C LEU A 44 18.31 -12.43 -10.19
N CYS A 45 19.38 -12.09 -10.89
CA CYS A 45 19.30 -11.41 -12.19
C CYS A 45 18.47 -12.19 -13.22
N GLY A 46 18.61 -13.52 -13.27
CA GLY A 46 17.86 -14.38 -14.20
C GLY A 46 16.34 -14.42 -13.95
N MET A 47 15.91 -14.15 -12.72
CA MET A 47 14.49 -14.06 -12.32
C MET A 47 14.00 -12.63 -12.22
N GLN A 48 14.86 -11.64 -12.39
CA GLN A 48 14.58 -10.23 -12.17
C GLN A 48 13.89 -9.99 -10.80
N ALA A 49 14.47 -10.58 -9.76
CA ALA A 49 13.89 -10.57 -8.42
C ALA A 49 14.96 -10.50 -7.34
N ALA A 50 14.57 -10.10 -6.14
CA ALA A 50 15.41 -10.14 -4.95
C ALA A 50 14.69 -10.87 -3.81
N PHE A 51 15.47 -11.51 -2.95
CA PHE A 51 15.03 -12.00 -1.66
C PHE A 51 15.40 -10.98 -0.59
N VAL A 52 14.41 -10.60 0.21
CA VAL A 52 14.53 -9.54 1.21
C VAL A 52 14.15 -10.08 2.57
N ASN A 53 15.06 -9.96 3.52
CA ASN A 53 14.81 -10.27 4.92
C ASN A 53 13.95 -9.14 5.54
N VAL A 54 12.77 -9.50 6.01
CA VAL A 54 11.82 -8.58 6.66
C VAL A 54 11.53 -8.98 8.11
N GLY A 55 12.39 -9.80 8.71
CA GLY A 55 12.25 -10.30 10.09
C GLY A 55 11.25 -11.44 10.24
N LEU A 56 10.81 -12.03 9.15
CA LEU A 56 9.96 -13.21 9.14
C LEU A 56 10.79 -14.50 9.02
N PRO A 57 10.22 -15.67 9.36
CA PRO A 57 10.95 -16.95 9.24
C PRO A 57 11.47 -17.26 7.84
N ARG A 58 10.92 -16.61 6.82
CA ARG A 58 11.34 -16.73 5.42
C ARG A 58 11.47 -15.37 4.78
N ASN A 59 12.50 -15.21 3.95
CA ASN A 59 12.71 -14.00 3.18
C ASN A 59 11.51 -13.71 2.27
N GLY A 60 11.15 -12.44 2.18
CA GLY A 60 10.15 -11.97 1.25
C GLY A 60 10.68 -12.00 -0.19
N TYR A 61 9.78 -12.17 -1.15
CA TYR A 61 10.06 -12.17 -2.57
C TYR A 61 9.68 -10.82 -3.18
N LEU A 62 10.65 -10.14 -3.77
CA LEU A 62 10.50 -8.85 -4.44
C LEU A 62 10.80 -9.03 -5.92
N ALA A 63 9.79 -8.96 -6.79
CA ALA A 63 9.99 -8.99 -8.24
C ALA A 63 10.12 -7.59 -8.82
N ALA A 64 10.79 -7.47 -9.98
CA ALA A 64 10.97 -6.21 -10.69
C ALA A 64 9.66 -5.55 -11.11
N ASP A 65 8.65 -6.37 -11.41
CA ASP A 65 7.36 -5.93 -11.94
C ASP A 65 6.23 -5.93 -10.90
N ASP A 66 6.52 -6.07 -9.62
CA ASP A 66 5.50 -6.10 -8.56
C ASP A 66 4.92 -4.70 -8.27
N MET A 67 4.28 -4.16 -9.30
CA MET A 67 3.38 -3.02 -9.15
C MET A 67 1.98 -3.53 -8.78
N LEU A 68 1.43 -3.01 -7.69
CA LEU A 68 0.04 -3.27 -7.29
C LEU A 68 -0.99 -2.68 -8.25
N MET A 69 -0.53 -1.92 -9.23
CA MET A 69 -1.35 -1.14 -10.14
C MET A 69 -1.01 -1.46 -11.57
N ASP A 70 -2.02 -1.42 -12.42
CA ASP A 70 -1.87 -1.54 -13.85
C ASP A 70 -0.97 -0.39 -14.37
N LYS A 71 0.14 -0.72 -15.02
CA LYS A 71 1.07 0.27 -15.61
C LYS A 71 0.35 1.27 -16.52
N ALA A 72 -0.79 0.86 -17.11
CA ALA A 72 -1.64 1.70 -17.94
C ALA A 72 -2.39 2.80 -17.16
N GLU A 73 -2.45 2.73 -15.82
CA GLU A 73 -3.08 3.76 -14.99
C GLU A 73 -2.12 4.87 -14.57
N ILE A 74 -0.82 4.69 -14.84
CA ILE A 74 0.23 5.59 -14.37
C ILE A 74 0.81 6.33 -15.57
N GLU A 75 0.31 7.52 -15.84
CA GLU A 75 0.96 8.47 -16.73
C GLU A 75 2.05 9.21 -15.95
N GLY A 76 3.33 8.95 -16.28
CA GLY A 76 4.45 9.66 -15.68
C GLY A 76 5.71 8.82 -15.53
N LYS A 77 6.85 9.49 -15.41
CA LYS A 77 8.14 8.83 -15.13
C LYS A 77 8.12 8.30 -13.69
N ILE A 78 8.26 7.01 -13.55
CA ILE A 78 8.47 6.34 -12.27
C ILE A 78 9.98 6.22 -12.09
N GLU A 79 10.53 6.97 -11.15
CA GLU A 79 11.93 6.87 -10.77
C GLU A 79 12.09 5.93 -9.56
N ILE A 80 11.76 4.66 -9.74
CA ILE A 80 12.14 3.65 -8.76
C ILE A 80 13.26 2.83 -9.37
N PRO A 81 14.43 2.73 -8.70
CA PRO A 81 15.54 1.92 -9.17
C PRO A 81 15.09 0.48 -9.43
N SER A 82 15.62 -0.10 -10.49
CA SER A 82 15.36 -1.51 -10.81
C SER A 82 15.70 -2.42 -9.63
N VAL A 83 15.03 -3.56 -9.52
CA VAL A 83 15.44 -4.60 -8.56
C VAL A 83 16.87 -5.07 -8.85
N LEU A 84 17.31 -4.99 -10.09
CA LEU A 84 18.66 -5.37 -10.52
C LEU A 84 19.74 -4.38 -10.07
N ASP A 85 19.37 -3.15 -9.70
CA ASP A 85 20.30 -2.17 -9.16
C ASP A 85 20.56 -2.37 -7.65
N LEU A 86 19.78 -3.24 -7.02
CA LEU A 86 19.96 -3.59 -5.60
C LEU A 86 21.20 -4.46 -5.42
N LYS A 87 21.84 -4.28 -4.27
CA LYS A 87 22.96 -5.08 -3.82
C LYS A 87 22.61 -5.82 -2.53
N GLU A 88 23.26 -6.96 -2.35
CA GLU A 88 23.19 -7.67 -1.07
C GLU A 88 23.65 -6.76 0.08
N GLY A 89 22.85 -6.72 1.14
CA GLY A 89 23.04 -5.83 2.27
C GLY A 89 22.29 -4.50 2.21
N ASP A 90 21.73 -4.10 1.06
CA ASP A 90 20.97 -2.87 0.94
C ASP A 90 19.74 -2.90 1.85
N GLU A 91 19.47 -1.77 2.52
CA GLU A 91 18.26 -1.55 3.30
C GLU A 91 17.22 -0.82 2.45
N ILE A 92 16.07 -1.44 2.28
CA ILE A 92 15.00 -0.91 1.43
C ILE A 92 13.65 -0.92 2.14
N MET A 93 12.82 0.07 1.82
CA MET A 93 11.42 0.09 2.25
C MET A 93 10.58 -0.76 1.30
N VAL A 94 9.87 -1.73 1.85
CA VAL A 94 9.03 -2.66 1.08
C VAL A 94 7.70 -2.88 1.76
N GLN A 95 6.66 -3.14 0.97
CA GLN A 95 5.30 -3.40 1.45
C GLN A 95 4.85 -4.82 1.09
N ALA A 96 4.20 -5.49 2.04
CA ALA A 96 3.60 -6.80 1.81
C ALA A 96 2.34 -6.67 0.92
N VAL A 97 2.29 -7.43 -0.18
CA VAL A 97 1.18 -7.39 -1.14
C VAL A 97 0.39 -8.68 -1.23
N LYS A 98 0.99 -9.79 -0.83
CA LYS A 98 0.33 -11.10 -0.74
C LYS A 98 0.89 -11.90 0.42
N ASP A 99 0.01 -12.65 1.06
CA ASP A 99 0.40 -13.56 2.14
C ASP A 99 1.40 -14.62 1.66
N PRO A 100 2.23 -15.10 2.59
CA PRO A 100 3.04 -16.29 2.34
C PRO A 100 2.15 -17.46 1.88
N ALA A 101 2.53 -18.14 0.81
CA ALA A 101 1.79 -19.29 0.29
C ALA A 101 2.66 -20.54 0.31
N GLY A 102 2.25 -21.56 1.08
CA GLY A 102 2.96 -22.82 1.22
C GLY A 102 4.41 -22.60 1.68
N ASN A 103 5.36 -23.00 0.84
CA ASN A 103 6.80 -22.86 1.13
C ASN A 103 7.41 -21.52 0.69
N LYS A 104 6.63 -20.57 0.18
CA LYS A 104 7.11 -19.27 -0.29
C LYS A 104 6.99 -18.21 0.79
N GLY A 105 7.94 -17.25 0.79
CA GLY A 105 7.86 -16.06 1.63
C GLY A 105 6.77 -15.09 1.18
N VAL A 106 6.57 -14.04 1.97
CA VAL A 106 5.66 -12.94 1.65
C VAL A 106 6.07 -12.28 0.32
N ARG A 107 5.10 -11.93 -0.51
CA ARG A 107 5.37 -11.14 -1.72
C ARG A 107 5.43 -9.67 -1.36
N LEU A 108 6.49 -9.01 -1.83
CA LEU A 108 6.82 -7.63 -1.51
C LEU A 108 6.76 -6.75 -2.75
N THR A 109 6.53 -5.45 -2.53
CA THR A 109 6.68 -4.41 -3.54
C THR A 109 7.45 -3.22 -2.96
N ARG A 110 8.14 -2.46 -3.83
CA ARG A 110 8.71 -1.15 -3.51
C ARG A 110 7.74 0.00 -3.81
N TYR A 111 6.66 -0.31 -4.52
CA TYR A 111 5.63 0.65 -4.90
C TYR A 111 4.59 0.78 -3.78
N LEU A 112 4.94 1.56 -2.76
CA LEU A 112 4.08 1.74 -1.60
C LEU A 112 2.72 2.34 -1.99
N SER A 113 1.66 1.81 -1.40
CA SER A 113 0.29 2.30 -1.60
C SER A 113 -0.49 2.27 -0.29
N PHE A 114 -1.15 3.37 0.03
CA PHE A 114 -1.96 3.52 1.23
C PHE A 114 -3.41 3.75 0.82
N ALA A 115 -4.23 2.72 0.98
CA ALA A 115 -5.62 2.74 0.57
C ALA A 115 -6.53 3.19 1.71
N GLY A 116 -7.13 4.37 1.55
CA GLY A 116 -8.25 4.84 2.35
C GLY A 116 -9.59 4.42 1.76
N ARG A 117 -10.67 5.01 2.26
CA ARG A 117 -12.03 4.80 1.77
C ARG A 117 -12.25 5.43 0.39
N TYR A 118 -11.85 6.68 0.23
CA TYR A 118 -12.09 7.51 -0.94
C TYR A 118 -10.86 7.66 -1.83
N VAL A 119 -9.67 7.46 -1.27
CA VAL A 119 -8.39 7.78 -1.90
C VAL A 119 -7.41 6.63 -1.75
N VAL A 120 -6.55 6.44 -2.75
CA VAL A 120 -5.28 5.72 -2.60
C VAL A 120 -4.16 6.74 -2.70
N PHE A 121 -3.31 6.81 -1.69
CA PHE A 121 -2.11 7.64 -1.66
C PHE A 121 -0.90 6.83 -2.12
N LEU A 122 -0.11 7.40 -3.03
CA LEU A 122 1.01 6.74 -3.70
C LEU A 122 2.27 7.60 -3.53
N PRO A 123 3.09 7.32 -2.50
CA PRO A 123 4.25 8.16 -2.19
C PRO A 123 5.29 8.23 -3.29
N SER A 124 5.47 7.14 -4.03
CA SER A 124 6.54 6.98 -5.03
C SER A 124 6.15 7.47 -6.43
N PHE A 125 4.94 7.99 -6.61
CA PHE A 125 4.42 8.41 -7.91
C PHE A 125 4.04 9.88 -7.90
N SER A 126 4.05 10.53 -9.05
CA SER A 126 3.62 11.92 -9.18
C SER A 126 2.52 12.05 -10.25
N PHE A 127 1.32 11.55 -9.93
CA PHE A 127 0.18 11.64 -10.83
C PHE A 127 -1.15 11.74 -10.07
N VAL A 128 -2.24 12.07 -10.79
CA VAL A 128 -3.61 12.04 -10.28
C VAL A 128 -4.43 11.12 -11.16
N GLY A 129 -5.11 10.18 -10.54
CA GLY A 129 -6.05 9.28 -11.19
C GLY A 129 -7.45 9.33 -10.59
N VAL A 130 -8.43 8.89 -11.37
CA VAL A 130 -9.81 8.68 -10.91
C VAL A 130 -10.24 7.29 -11.36
N SER A 131 -10.87 6.52 -10.47
CA SER A 131 -11.32 5.16 -10.76
C SER A 131 -12.05 5.06 -12.10
N ARG A 132 -11.68 4.08 -12.92
CA ARG A 132 -12.33 3.80 -14.21
C ARG A 132 -13.82 3.41 -14.07
N LYS A 133 -14.24 3.00 -12.88
CA LYS A 133 -15.65 2.67 -12.59
C LYS A 133 -16.55 3.91 -12.49
N ILE A 134 -15.96 5.09 -12.34
CA ILE A 134 -16.68 6.37 -12.44
C ILE A 134 -16.71 6.75 -13.90
N THR A 135 -17.85 6.59 -14.53
CA THR A 135 -18.01 6.75 -16.00
C THR A 135 -18.51 8.14 -16.41
N ASP A 136 -19.12 8.89 -15.49
CA ASP A 136 -19.56 10.25 -15.78
C ASP A 136 -18.38 11.22 -15.90
N GLU A 137 -18.19 11.76 -17.11
CA GLU A 137 -17.03 12.59 -17.45
C GLU A 137 -16.97 13.88 -16.61
N LYS A 138 -18.12 14.52 -16.38
CA LYS A 138 -18.16 15.74 -15.54
C LYS A 138 -17.75 15.47 -14.10
N THR A 139 -18.20 14.34 -13.56
CA THR A 139 -17.79 13.90 -12.21
C THR A 139 -16.31 13.56 -12.16
N ARG A 140 -15.78 12.87 -13.18
CA ARG A 140 -14.35 12.57 -13.29
C ARG A 140 -13.50 13.83 -13.27
N GLU A 141 -13.79 14.80 -14.15
CA GLU A 141 -13.08 16.08 -14.20
C GLU A 141 -13.13 16.84 -12.86
N LYS A 142 -14.31 16.86 -12.22
CA LYS A 142 -14.47 17.50 -10.91
C LYS A 142 -13.57 16.83 -9.85
N LEU A 143 -13.59 15.50 -9.80
CA LEU A 143 -12.79 14.73 -8.83
C LEU A 143 -11.30 14.88 -9.10
N GLN A 144 -10.88 14.88 -10.37
CA GLN A 144 -9.50 15.12 -10.76
C GLN A 144 -9.02 16.48 -10.29
N LYS A 145 -9.79 17.55 -10.52
CA LYS A 145 -9.47 18.91 -10.04
C LYS A 145 -9.37 18.98 -8.50
N ILE A 146 -10.22 18.21 -7.79
CA ILE A 146 -10.16 18.12 -6.32
C ILE A 146 -8.86 17.42 -5.89
N ALA A 147 -8.54 16.29 -6.51
CA ALA A 147 -7.33 15.53 -6.19
C ALA A 147 -6.06 16.34 -6.50
N GLU A 148 -5.96 16.97 -7.68
CA GLU A 148 -4.85 17.84 -8.05
C GLU A 148 -4.64 18.99 -7.06
N LYS A 149 -5.73 19.60 -6.60
CA LYS A 149 -5.66 20.70 -5.63
C LYS A 149 -5.07 20.28 -4.30
N PHE A 150 -5.35 19.07 -3.83
CA PHE A 150 -4.92 18.59 -2.51
C PHE A 150 -3.75 17.61 -2.57
N ARG A 151 -3.32 17.24 -3.75
CA ARG A 151 -2.18 16.35 -3.95
C ARG A 151 -0.91 16.96 -3.35
N PRO A 152 -0.21 16.25 -2.47
CA PRO A 152 1.10 16.67 -2.01
C PRO A 152 2.10 16.69 -3.18
N LYS A 153 2.99 17.66 -3.20
CA LYS A 153 3.99 17.83 -4.26
C LYS A 153 4.83 16.55 -4.43
N GLY A 154 4.96 16.09 -5.66
CA GLY A 154 5.74 14.89 -6.00
C GLY A 154 5.10 13.55 -5.61
N ARG A 155 3.84 13.55 -5.13
CA ARG A 155 3.12 12.33 -4.71
C ARG A 155 1.95 12.03 -5.63
N GLY A 156 1.46 10.79 -5.62
CA GLY A 156 0.32 10.36 -6.41
C GLY A 156 -0.96 10.19 -5.59
N ILE A 157 -2.08 10.44 -6.23
CA ILE A 157 -3.42 10.26 -5.65
C ILE A 157 -4.32 9.57 -6.68
N ILE A 158 -5.05 8.55 -6.24
CA ILE A 158 -6.15 7.97 -7.02
C ILE A 158 -7.44 8.11 -6.22
N ILE A 159 -8.43 8.74 -6.82
CA ILE A 159 -9.79 8.75 -6.27
C ILE A 159 -10.46 7.41 -6.56
N ARG A 160 -10.92 6.74 -5.51
CA ARG A 160 -11.65 5.46 -5.59
C ARG A 160 -13.12 5.70 -5.96
N THR A 161 -13.82 4.64 -6.36
CA THR A 161 -15.26 4.71 -6.68
C THR A 161 -16.09 5.30 -5.54
N ALA A 162 -15.76 4.96 -4.29
CA ALA A 162 -16.45 5.53 -3.12
C ALA A 162 -16.26 7.06 -2.98
N GLY A 163 -15.25 7.64 -3.64
CA GLY A 163 -15.01 9.08 -3.68
C GLY A 163 -16.01 9.84 -4.56
N GLU A 164 -16.79 9.16 -5.41
CA GLU A 164 -17.80 9.79 -6.28
C GLU A 164 -18.83 10.59 -5.49
N THR A 165 -19.28 10.07 -4.36
CA THR A 165 -20.28 10.69 -3.49
C THR A 165 -19.69 11.46 -2.30
N ALA A 166 -18.35 11.44 -2.16
CA ALA A 166 -17.67 12.08 -1.06
C ALA A 166 -17.67 13.61 -1.17
N LYS A 167 -17.76 14.29 -0.02
CA LYS A 167 -17.54 15.72 0.04
C LYS A 167 -16.07 16.06 -0.18
N LYS A 168 -15.81 17.23 -0.78
CA LYS A 168 -14.44 17.72 -1.00
C LYS A 168 -13.60 17.77 0.28
N SER A 169 -14.22 18.09 1.43
CA SER A 169 -13.57 18.11 2.73
C SER A 169 -13.16 16.72 3.22
N GLU A 170 -13.95 15.69 2.93
CA GLU A 170 -13.66 14.31 3.29
C GLU A 170 -12.46 13.77 2.49
N ILE A 171 -12.46 14.04 1.17
CA ILE A 171 -11.33 13.68 0.30
C ILE A 171 -10.04 14.38 0.78
N LYS A 172 -10.10 15.68 1.07
CA LYS A 172 -8.96 16.45 1.59
C LYS A 172 -8.45 15.85 2.89
N HIS A 173 -9.33 15.61 3.85
CA HIS A 173 -8.96 15.08 5.16
C HIS A 173 -8.30 13.71 5.04
N GLU A 174 -8.82 12.84 4.18
CA GLU A 174 -8.23 11.51 3.98
C GLU A 174 -6.85 11.58 3.31
N ILE A 175 -6.64 12.48 2.34
CA ILE A 175 -5.32 12.71 1.75
C ILE A 175 -4.31 13.15 2.82
N GLU A 176 -4.68 14.11 3.67
CA GLU A 176 -3.84 14.62 4.76
C GLU A 176 -3.52 13.51 5.78
N TYR A 177 -4.51 12.69 6.13
CA TYR A 177 -4.35 11.56 7.03
C TYR A 177 -3.39 10.49 6.47
N LEU A 178 -3.59 10.06 5.22
CA LEU A 178 -2.73 9.05 4.59
C LEU A 178 -1.29 9.57 4.39
N LYS A 179 -1.14 10.86 4.05
CA LYS A 179 0.17 11.49 3.99
C LYS A 179 0.86 11.45 5.35
N LYS A 180 0.16 11.81 6.42
CA LYS A 180 0.72 11.79 7.78
C LYS A 180 1.17 10.38 8.19
N GLN A 181 0.37 9.36 7.89
CA GLN A 181 0.76 7.96 8.13
C GLN A 181 2.06 7.59 7.39
N TYR A 182 2.18 8.00 6.13
CA TYR A 182 3.41 7.76 5.37
C TYR A 182 4.61 8.52 5.96
N ASP A 183 4.44 9.78 6.34
CA ASP A 183 5.51 10.59 6.95
C ASP A 183 6.01 9.92 8.25
N GLU A 184 5.12 9.37 9.08
CA GLU A 184 5.46 8.62 10.29
C GLU A 184 6.24 7.33 9.97
N ILE A 185 5.83 6.60 8.94
CA ILE A 185 6.55 5.40 8.47
C ILE A 185 7.94 5.77 7.94
N GLU A 186 8.07 6.86 7.20
CA GLU A 186 9.36 7.34 6.66
C GLU A 186 10.33 7.72 7.79
N GLU A 187 9.85 8.35 8.86
CA GLU A 187 10.65 8.64 10.05
C GLU A 187 11.04 7.36 10.81
N ASN A 188 10.07 6.44 10.99
CA ASN A 188 10.35 5.16 11.63
C ASN A 188 11.38 4.35 10.84
N PHE A 189 11.32 4.37 9.51
CA PHE A 189 12.29 3.70 8.65
C PHE A 189 13.72 4.16 8.92
N LYS A 190 13.95 5.45 9.16
CA LYS A 190 15.29 6.00 9.44
C LYS A 190 15.90 5.45 10.72
N THR A 191 15.07 5.24 11.74
CA THR A 191 15.50 4.84 13.09
C THR A 191 15.37 3.35 13.38
N ALA A 192 14.53 2.64 12.63
CA ALA A 192 14.29 1.21 12.82
C ALA A 192 15.52 0.36 12.50
N LYS A 193 15.64 -0.76 13.20
CA LYS A 193 16.60 -1.80 12.83
C LYS A 193 16.21 -2.47 11.52
N SER A 194 17.18 -2.99 10.79
CA SER A 194 16.92 -3.81 9.60
C SER A 194 16.02 -5.01 9.92
N ALA A 195 15.27 -5.45 8.93
CA ALA A 195 14.38 -6.60 9.04
C ALA A 195 13.27 -6.43 10.10
N THR A 196 12.66 -5.23 10.17
CA THR A 196 11.55 -4.94 11.09
C THR A 196 10.37 -4.29 10.37
N CYS A 197 9.15 -4.47 10.91
CA CYS A 197 7.97 -3.71 10.50
C CYS A 197 8.10 -2.25 11.01
N VAL A 198 7.76 -1.27 10.17
CA VAL A 198 7.84 0.18 10.46
C VAL A 198 6.49 0.88 10.38
#